data_c8692e8aec9b7e9b30afa1921a110261
#
_entry.id   c8692e8aec9b7e9b30afa1921a110261
#
_cell.length_a   1.000
_cell.length_b   1.000
_cell.length_c   1.000
_cell.angle_alpha   90.00
_cell.angle_beta   90.00
_cell.angle_gamma   90.00
#
_symmetry.space_group_name_H-M   'P 1'
#
loop_
_entity.id
_entity.type
_entity.pdbx_description
1 polymer ?
#
loop_
_entity_poly.entity_id
_entity_poly.type
_entity_poly.pdbx_seq_one_letter_code
_entity_poly.pdbx_strand_id
1 'polypeptide(L)'
;MSSFAEPTVEGARRSRPSRPRRAPVSRLGLILMAPALLLLTLFFFLPVALTGVFAFTDLSTSTGIGRGDYVVTPTLLRELGDRGLSDADIAAVSRASVTVNAAALDRARAAGIGARFLDDIEDDFAGRSYDAPSAFERDLRRLRTAPRRARDLKSAAALFETSVLNQRFATSTALAARLETVAPDLPEAARAQILEASYTGARFTTENFRRLVTQKETARLVGNTFLYVGATLSLFNVGLGLFLAVVLFYMPKGASALFSTLWLLPRITPVVLYAVMWKWFTWEGGFLPILAEQLGLPSFNYMKGSVVTAWATMITLNGFIGASFGLILFSGALRAIPVQQLWASEVDGATRWQQVRRIILPQMRWPILFVTAYQTLSLLSSYEQIWLTTNGGPGRTTTVWALEAFKTALSNYTGNLEYGMGAAMALVLVVVGLVLSLIYLRLFKFNELVGRPKIEI
;
A
#
# COMPACT_ATOMS: atom_id res chain seq x y z
N MET A 1 65.20 -6.05 69.24
CA MET A 1 65.65 -5.66 67.89
C MET A 1 65.08 -6.72 66.94
N SER A 2 63.92 -6.53 66.40
CA SER A 2 63.31 -7.39 65.38
C SER A 2 62.91 -6.51 64.23
N SER A 3 63.55 -6.74 63.10
CA SER A 3 63.35 -6.06 61.79
C SER A 3 62.05 -6.56 61.17
N PHE A 4 61.13 -5.63 60.96
CA PHE A 4 59.94 -5.90 60.05
C PHE A 4 60.37 -5.55 58.64
N ALA A 5 60.38 -6.56 57.76
CA ALA A 5 60.51 -6.39 56.32
C ALA A 5 59.15 -6.08 55.72
N GLU A 6 59.06 -4.94 55.00
CA GLU A 6 57.88 -4.62 54.16
C GLU A 6 57.78 -5.56 52.94
N PRO A 7 56.56 -6.02 52.54
CA PRO A 7 56.38 -6.77 51.32
C PRO A 7 56.29 -5.81 50.12
N THR A 8 57.24 -5.95 49.20
CA THR A 8 57.24 -5.32 47.87
C THR A 8 56.01 -5.73 47.10
N VAL A 9 55.16 -4.75 46.75
CA VAL A 9 54.00 -4.93 45.86
C VAL A 9 54.48 -5.03 44.42
N GLU A 10 54.56 -6.24 43.92
CA GLU A 10 54.87 -6.57 42.52
C GLU A 10 53.70 -6.19 41.62
N GLY A 11 53.94 -5.38 40.59
CA GLY A 11 52.95 -4.74 39.74
C GLY A 11 52.05 -5.76 39.00
N ALA A 12 50.82 -5.81 39.41
CA ALA A 12 49.77 -6.52 38.68
C ALA A 12 49.56 -5.86 37.29
N ARG A 13 50.12 -6.50 36.25
CA ARG A 13 49.80 -6.20 34.85
C ARG A 13 48.30 -6.35 34.63
N ARG A 14 47.56 -5.24 34.51
CA ARG A 14 46.18 -5.23 34.05
C ARG A 14 46.08 -5.88 32.68
N SER A 15 45.63 -7.14 32.63
CA SER A 15 45.26 -7.83 31.39
C SER A 15 44.14 -7.08 30.71
N ARG A 16 44.39 -6.58 29.52
CA ARG A 16 43.33 -5.98 28.67
C ARG A 16 42.22 -7.03 28.47
N PRO A 17 40.94 -6.66 28.70
CA PRO A 17 39.85 -7.61 28.46
C PRO A 17 39.88 -8.03 26.97
N SER A 18 40.06 -9.34 26.74
CA SER A 18 39.99 -9.94 25.42
C SER A 18 38.59 -9.68 24.82
N ARG A 19 38.54 -9.09 23.63
CA ARG A 19 37.29 -8.94 22.89
C ARG A 19 36.66 -10.33 22.74
N PRO A 20 35.34 -10.48 23.05
CA PRO A 20 34.69 -11.79 22.91
C PRO A 20 34.77 -12.22 21.43
N ARG A 21 35.46 -13.36 21.19
CA ARG A 21 35.45 -14.02 19.89
C ARG A 21 33.97 -14.35 19.59
N ARG A 22 33.44 -13.79 18.49
CA ARG A 22 32.13 -14.22 17.96
C ARG A 22 32.19 -15.71 17.72
N ALA A 23 31.34 -16.47 18.41
CA ALA A 23 31.25 -17.92 18.17
C ALA A 23 30.90 -18.14 16.68
N PRO A 24 31.57 -19.05 15.98
CA PRO A 24 31.26 -19.35 14.60
C PRO A 24 29.80 -19.84 14.53
N VAL A 25 29.02 -19.27 13.61
CA VAL A 25 27.64 -19.68 13.38
C VAL A 25 27.67 -21.18 13.06
N SER A 26 27.02 -21.99 13.90
CA SER A 26 27.04 -23.45 13.72
C SER A 26 26.35 -23.80 12.39
N ARG A 27 26.97 -24.65 11.59
CA ARG A 27 26.37 -25.14 10.32
C ARG A 27 25.00 -25.78 10.55
N LEU A 28 24.81 -26.45 11.67
CA LEU A 28 23.53 -27.02 12.09
C LEU A 28 22.47 -25.92 12.30
N GLY A 29 22.82 -24.80 12.93
CA GLY A 29 21.90 -23.67 13.11
C GLY A 29 21.46 -23.07 11.79
N LEU A 30 22.36 -22.91 10.83
CA LEU A 30 22.03 -22.44 9.47
C LEU A 30 21.11 -23.42 8.72
N ILE A 31 21.39 -24.72 8.79
CA ILE A 31 20.55 -25.75 8.14
C ILE A 31 19.16 -25.77 8.73
N LEU A 32 19.01 -25.69 10.06
CA LEU A 32 17.71 -25.64 10.72
C LEU A 32 16.92 -24.36 10.42
N MET A 33 17.62 -23.24 10.20
CA MET A 33 16.98 -21.97 9.83
C MET A 33 16.72 -21.83 8.31
N ALA A 34 17.35 -22.66 7.48
CA ALA A 34 17.28 -22.52 6.03
C ALA A 34 15.85 -22.53 5.46
N PRO A 35 14.91 -23.37 5.89
CA PRO A 35 13.52 -23.32 5.40
C PRO A 35 12.83 -22.00 5.74
N ALA A 36 13.01 -21.50 6.95
CA ALA A 36 12.42 -20.22 7.38
C ALA A 36 13.04 -19.04 6.63
N LEU A 37 14.37 -19.04 6.42
CA LEU A 37 15.07 -18.02 5.64
C LEU A 37 14.66 -18.05 4.16
N LEU A 38 14.46 -19.24 3.59
CA LEU A 38 13.97 -19.39 2.23
C LEU A 38 12.59 -18.78 2.05
N LEU A 39 11.66 -19.13 2.94
CA LEU A 39 10.30 -18.57 2.92
C LEU A 39 10.31 -17.04 3.12
N LEU A 40 11.10 -16.55 4.06
CA LEU A 40 11.27 -15.12 4.29
C LEU A 40 11.82 -14.40 3.05
N THR A 41 12.82 -15.01 2.40
CA THR A 41 13.41 -14.44 1.19
C THR A 41 12.41 -14.42 0.03
N LEU A 42 11.71 -15.53 -0.20
CA LEU A 42 10.79 -15.67 -1.33
C LEU A 42 9.51 -14.86 -1.16
N PHE A 43 8.92 -14.86 0.03
CA PHE A 43 7.59 -14.24 0.26
C PHE A 43 7.64 -12.86 0.90
N PHE A 44 8.79 -12.42 1.38
CA PHE A 44 8.95 -11.09 1.96
C PHE A 44 9.99 -10.24 1.22
N PHE A 45 11.25 -10.67 1.19
CA PHE A 45 12.31 -9.84 0.58
C PHE A 45 12.15 -9.69 -0.93
N LEU A 46 11.74 -10.72 -1.64
CA LEU A 46 11.55 -10.64 -3.09
C LEU A 46 10.42 -9.66 -3.48
N PRO A 47 9.20 -9.70 -2.92
CA PRO A 47 8.16 -8.69 -3.19
C PRO A 47 8.60 -7.27 -2.82
N VAL A 48 9.31 -7.08 -1.70
CA VAL A 48 9.85 -5.76 -1.31
C VAL A 48 10.87 -5.26 -2.33
N ALA A 49 11.79 -6.11 -2.78
CA ALA A 49 12.76 -5.77 -3.80
C ALA A 49 12.09 -5.42 -5.14
N LEU A 50 11.08 -6.20 -5.56
CA LEU A 50 10.28 -5.92 -6.76
C LEU A 50 9.53 -4.58 -6.65
N THR A 51 8.97 -4.27 -5.49
CA THR A 51 8.36 -2.95 -5.24
C THR A 51 9.39 -1.84 -5.39
N GLY A 52 10.62 -2.05 -4.90
CA GLY A 52 11.74 -1.14 -5.12
C GLY A 52 12.07 -0.94 -6.60
N VAL A 53 12.08 -2.00 -7.40
CA VAL A 53 12.28 -1.91 -8.85
C VAL A 53 11.13 -1.15 -9.52
N PHE A 54 9.87 -1.48 -9.18
CA PHE A 54 8.70 -0.80 -9.75
C PHE A 54 8.65 0.69 -9.42
N ALA A 55 9.16 1.11 -8.27
CA ALA A 55 9.25 2.50 -7.88
C ALA A 55 10.05 3.37 -8.87
N PHE A 56 10.99 2.75 -9.58
CA PHE A 56 11.80 3.40 -10.63
C PHE A 56 11.28 3.10 -12.04
N THR A 57 9.99 2.80 -12.21
CA THR A 57 9.39 2.56 -13.52
C THR A 57 8.14 3.42 -13.70
N ASP A 58 7.77 3.65 -14.96
CA ASP A 58 6.51 4.30 -15.36
C ASP A 58 5.34 3.33 -15.46
N LEU A 59 5.42 2.19 -14.76
CA LEU A 59 4.44 1.12 -14.82
C LEU A 59 3.06 1.60 -14.39
N SER A 60 2.09 1.43 -15.30
CA SER A 60 0.70 1.84 -15.08
C SER A 60 -0.25 0.92 -15.83
N THR A 61 -1.56 1.08 -15.64
CA THR A 61 -2.55 0.31 -16.41
C THR A 61 -2.50 0.64 -17.91
N SER A 62 -2.14 1.88 -18.27
CA SER A 62 -2.01 2.30 -19.67
C SER A 62 -0.76 1.72 -20.33
N THR A 63 0.37 1.66 -19.60
CA THR A 63 1.59 1.01 -20.10
C THR A 63 1.52 -0.51 -20.03
N GLY A 64 0.67 -1.06 -19.17
CA GLY A 64 0.48 -2.50 -18.97
C GLY A 64 1.61 -3.17 -18.18
N ILE A 65 1.32 -4.36 -17.66
CA ILE A 65 2.32 -5.29 -17.05
C ILE A 65 2.84 -6.24 -18.16
N GLY A 66 2.82 -5.79 -19.42
CA GLY A 66 3.08 -6.60 -20.59
C GLY A 66 4.57 -6.83 -20.85
N ARG A 67 4.83 -7.74 -21.79
CA ARG A 67 6.16 -8.15 -22.23
C ARG A 67 6.91 -7.09 -23.08
N GLY A 68 6.45 -5.84 -23.10
CA GLY A 68 7.03 -4.81 -23.95
C GLY A 68 6.47 -4.80 -25.37
N ASP A 69 5.22 -5.24 -25.56
CA ASP A 69 4.50 -5.11 -26.81
C ASP A 69 4.08 -3.66 -27.05
N TYR A 70 3.78 -3.34 -28.31
CA TYR A 70 3.22 -2.05 -28.71
C TYR A 70 1.71 -2.19 -28.89
N VAL A 71 0.91 -1.38 -28.21
CA VAL A 71 -0.56 -1.42 -28.26
C VAL A 71 -1.11 -0.01 -28.34
N VAL A 72 -1.89 0.26 -29.39
CA VAL A 72 -2.60 1.54 -29.53
C VAL A 72 -4.02 1.34 -29.00
N THR A 73 -4.37 2.06 -27.94
CA THR A 73 -5.73 2.03 -27.37
C THR A 73 -6.46 3.36 -27.63
N PRO A 74 -7.80 3.37 -27.66
CA PRO A 74 -8.56 4.63 -27.76
C PRO A 74 -8.27 5.60 -26.61
N THR A 75 -7.92 5.08 -25.42
CA THR A 75 -7.55 5.89 -24.26
C THR A 75 -6.20 6.58 -24.49
N LEU A 76 -5.22 5.83 -25.01
CA LEU A 76 -3.91 6.38 -25.37
C LEU A 76 -4.02 7.50 -26.39
N LEU A 77 -4.84 7.32 -27.44
CA LEU A 77 -5.03 8.35 -28.46
C LEU A 77 -5.66 9.63 -27.89
N ARG A 78 -6.60 9.51 -26.94
CA ARG A 78 -7.16 10.67 -26.22
C ARG A 78 -6.11 11.40 -25.39
N GLU A 79 -5.29 10.66 -24.63
CA GLU A 79 -4.19 11.22 -23.84
C GLU A 79 -3.15 11.94 -24.73
N LEU A 80 -2.90 11.41 -25.93
CA LEU A 80 -2.02 12.05 -26.91
C LEU A 80 -2.66 13.30 -27.51
N GLY A 81 -3.98 13.33 -27.69
CA GLY A 81 -4.73 14.53 -28.05
C GLY A 81 -4.55 15.65 -27.04
N ASP A 82 -4.67 15.35 -25.75
CA ASP A 82 -4.40 16.31 -24.67
C ASP A 82 -2.94 16.80 -24.63
N ARG A 83 -2.02 16.05 -25.25
CA ARG A 83 -0.59 16.39 -25.41
C ARG A 83 -0.23 17.03 -26.76
N GLY A 84 -1.24 17.32 -27.59
CA GLY A 84 -1.06 18.05 -28.83
C GLY A 84 -1.12 17.24 -30.14
N LEU A 85 -1.52 15.96 -30.08
CA LEU A 85 -1.87 15.17 -31.27
C LEU A 85 -3.18 15.72 -31.87
N SER A 86 -3.23 15.99 -33.18
CA SER A 86 -4.43 16.57 -33.77
C SER A 86 -5.60 15.60 -33.84
N ASP A 87 -6.82 16.13 -33.78
CA ASP A 87 -8.05 15.31 -33.90
C ASP A 87 -8.12 14.58 -35.25
N ALA A 88 -7.55 15.17 -36.30
CA ALA A 88 -7.45 14.57 -37.61
C ALA A 88 -6.53 13.33 -37.61
N ASP A 89 -5.39 13.39 -36.91
CA ASP A 89 -4.47 12.26 -36.77
C ASP A 89 -5.06 11.17 -35.94
N ILE A 90 -5.77 11.50 -34.83
CA ILE A 90 -6.51 10.56 -34.01
C ILE A 90 -7.56 9.84 -34.83
N ALA A 91 -8.35 10.57 -35.62
CA ALA A 91 -9.35 10.00 -36.50
C ALA A 91 -8.74 9.09 -37.57
N ALA A 92 -7.60 9.47 -38.16
CA ALA A 92 -6.88 8.68 -39.15
C ALA A 92 -6.41 7.32 -38.55
N VAL A 93 -5.80 7.34 -37.39
CA VAL A 93 -5.29 6.14 -36.68
C VAL A 93 -6.45 5.28 -36.16
N SER A 94 -7.58 5.89 -35.83
CA SER A 94 -8.78 5.17 -35.35
C SER A 94 -9.58 4.49 -36.45
N ARG A 95 -9.23 4.72 -37.72
CA ARG A 95 -9.92 4.06 -38.83
C ARG A 95 -9.69 2.56 -38.79
N ALA A 96 -10.78 1.83 -38.97
CA ALA A 96 -10.76 0.41 -39.18
C ALA A 96 -11.34 0.14 -40.54
N SER A 97 -10.58 -0.42 -41.45
CA SER A 97 -11.04 -0.88 -42.75
C SER A 97 -11.01 -2.39 -42.82
N VAL A 98 -11.84 -2.94 -43.66
CA VAL A 98 -11.85 -4.39 -43.93
C VAL A 98 -11.47 -4.59 -45.39
N THR A 99 -10.50 -5.46 -45.64
CA THR A 99 -10.08 -5.83 -46.99
C THR A 99 -10.07 -7.35 -47.14
N VAL A 100 -10.81 -7.83 -48.09
CA VAL A 100 -10.86 -9.28 -48.42
C VAL A 100 -9.78 -9.56 -49.45
N ASN A 101 -8.61 -9.98 -49.00
CA ASN A 101 -7.46 -10.38 -49.86
C ASN A 101 -6.95 -11.77 -49.46
N ALA A 102 -6.10 -12.34 -50.31
CA ALA A 102 -5.53 -13.68 -50.09
C ALA A 102 -4.88 -13.84 -48.71
N ALA A 103 -4.12 -12.82 -48.24
CA ALA A 103 -3.46 -12.85 -46.94
C ALA A 103 -4.45 -12.86 -45.76
N ALA A 104 -5.62 -12.20 -45.91
CA ALA A 104 -6.68 -12.24 -44.89
C ALA A 104 -7.41 -13.60 -44.89
N LEU A 105 -7.64 -14.18 -46.05
CA LEU A 105 -8.20 -15.52 -46.19
C LEU A 105 -7.28 -16.59 -45.59
N ASP A 106 -5.96 -16.50 -45.81
CA ASP A 106 -4.99 -17.41 -45.21
C ASP A 106 -4.93 -17.30 -43.68
N ARG A 107 -5.04 -16.09 -43.15
CA ARG A 107 -5.17 -15.87 -41.68
C ARG A 107 -6.43 -16.50 -41.12
N ALA A 108 -7.54 -16.36 -41.84
CA ALA A 108 -8.81 -16.95 -41.44
C ALA A 108 -8.82 -18.49 -41.53
N ARG A 109 -8.15 -19.07 -42.53
CA ARG A 109 -7.91 -20.51 -42.64
C ARG A 109 -7.05 -21.03 -41.45
N ALA A 110 -5.96 -20.32 -41.14
CA ALA A 110 -5.09 -20.66 -40.01
C ALA A 110 -5.81 -20.55 -38.65
N ALA A 111 -6.78 -19.65 -38.54
CA ALA A 111 -7.62 -19.49 -37.34
C ALA A 111 -8.74 -20.54 -37.20
N GLY A 112 -8.84 -21.48 -38.14
CA GLY A 112 -9.81 -22.57 -38.08
C GLY A 112 -11.26 -22.18 -38.47
N ILE A 113 -11.42 -21.10 -39.23
CA ILE A 113 -12.72 -20.73 -39.80
C ILE A 113 -13.12 -21.78 -40.82
N GLY A 114 -14.43 -22.19 -40.85
CA GLY A 114 -14.91 -23.24 -41.69
C GLY A 114 -14.68 -22.98 -43.18
N ALA A 115 -14.12 -23.97 -43.91
CA ALA A 115 -13.67 -23.83 -45.28
C ALA A 115 -14.81 -23.32 -46.20
N ARG A 116 -16.01 -23.90 -46.13
CA ARG A 116 -17.16 -23.47 -46.93
C ARG A 116 -17.56 -22.02 -46.76
N PHE A 117 -17.42 -21.49 -45.55
CA PHE A 117 -17.70 -20.09 -45.24
C PHE A 117 -16.61 -19.17 -45.83
N LEU A 118 -15.36 -19.62 -45.81
CA LEU A 118 -14.25 -18.88 -46.42
C LEU A 118 -14.34 -18.90 -47.96
N ASP A 119 -14.76 -20.02 -48.55
CA ASP A 119 -14.97 -20.13 -49.99
C ASP A 119 -16.07 -19.14 -50.44
N ASP A 120 -17.22 -19.07 -49.71
CA ASP A 120 -18.28 -18.09 -49.99
C ASP A 120 -17.76 -16.63 -49.82
N ILE A 121 -16.89 -16.37 -48.85
CA ILE A 121 -16.27 -15.03 -48.66
C ILE A 121 -15.33 -14.70 -49.83
N GLU A 122 -14.57 -15.68 -50.29
CA GLU A 122 -13.65 -15.51 -51.42
C GLU A 122 -14.44 -15.25 -52.72
N ASP A 123 -15.49 -16.04 -52.98
CA ASP A 123 -16.31 -15.95 -54.19
C ASP A 123 -17.10 -14.62 -54.25
N ASP A 124 -17.73 -14.21 -53.17
CA ASP A 124 -18.64 -13.04 -53.14
C ASP A 124 -17.95 -11.72 -52.87
N PHE A 125 -16.82 -11.74 -52.15
CA PHE A 125 -16.22 -10.51 -51.59
C PHE A 125 -14.73 -10.34 -51.91
N ALA A 126 -14.06 -11.21 -52.66
CA ALA A 126 -12.63 -11.07 -52.99
C ALA A 126 -12.33 -9.70 -53.61
N GLY A 127 -11.29 -9.06 -53.11
CA GLY A 127 -10.84 -7.73 -53.57
C GLY A 127 -11.72 -6.56 -53.11
N ARG A 128 -12.80 -6.80 -52.35
CA ARG A 128 -13.63 -5.70 -51.82
C ARG A 128 -12.98 -5.10 -50.59
N SER A 129 -13.12 -3.79 -50.45
CA SER A 129 -12.72 -3.02 -49.25
C SER A 129 -13.94 -2.35 -48.64
N TYR A 130 -14.02 -2.35 -47.31
CA TYR A 130 -15.05 -1.69 -46.55
C TYR A 130 -14.44 -0.68 -45.57
N ASP A 131 -14.99 0.54 -45.56
CA ASP A 131 -14.53 1.60 -44.65
C ASP A 131 -14.96 1.40 -43.21
N ALA A 132 -15.88 0.43 -42.96
CA ALA A 132 -16.35 0.10 -41.62
C ALA A 132 -16.54 -1.41 -41.46
N PRO A 133 -16.04 -2.04 -40.38
CA PRO A 133 -16.24 -3.44 -40.08
C PRO A 133 -17.69 -3.85 -40.00
N SER A 134 -18.59 -2.98 -39.55
CA SER A 134 -20.03 -3.23 -39.43
C SER A 134 -20.70 -3.40 -40.79
N ALA A 135 -20.19 -2.81 -41.85
CA ALA A 135 -20.71 -3.00 -43.21
C ALA A 135 -20.37 -4.43 -43.70
N PHE A 136 -19.14 -4.86 -43.49
CA PHE A 136 -18.70 -6.22 -43.83
C PHE A 136 -19.44 -7.28 -43.01
N GLU A 137 -19.60 -7.10 -41.69
CA GLU A 137 -20.40 -8.01 -40.84
C GLU A 137 -21.81 -8.15 -41.33
N ARG A 138 -22.43 -7.08 -41.84
CA ARG A 138 -23.79 -7.09 -42.37
C ARG A 138 -23.90 -7.95 -43.65
N ASP A 139 -22.89 -7.85 -44.52
CA ASP A 139 -22.84 -8.63 -45.73
C ASP A 139 -22.52 -10.10 -45.46
N LEU A 140 -21.61 -10.39 -44.55
CA LEU A 140 -21.33 -11.75 -44.08
C LEU A 140 -22.57 -12.46 -43.53
N ARG A 141 -23.49 -11.75 -42.85
CA ARG A 141 -24.73 -12.33 -42.32
C ARG A 141 -25.67 -12.83 -43.39
N ARG A 142 -25.53 -12.38 -44.65
CA ARG A 142 -26.37 -12.79 -45.78
C ARG A 142 -25.91 -14.11 -46.41
N LEU A 143 -24.68 -14.52 -46.10
CA LEU A 143 -24.15 -15.81 -46.55
C LEU A 143 -24.89 -16.99 -45.90
N ARG A 144 -25.20 -18.02 -46.66
CA ARG A 144 -25.89 -19.22 -46.17
C ARG A 144 -25.02 -20.01 -45.17
N THR A 145 -23.72 -19.94 -45.33
CA THR A 145 -22.71 -20.62 -44.48
C THR A 145 -22.29 -19.82 -43.27
N ALA A 146 -22.83 -18.61 -43.11
CA ALA A 146 -22.46 -17.73 -41.98
C ALA A 146 -22.72 -18.39 -40.62
N PRO A 147 -21.81 -18.20 -39.64
CA PRO A 147 -22.00 -18.67 -38.27
C PRO A 147 -23.31 -18.12 -37.68
N ARG A 148 -24.11 -18.98 -37.08
CA ARG A 148 -25.40 -18.59 -36.47
C ARG A 148 -25.22 -17.71 -35.22
N ARG A 149 -24.10 -17.85 -34.51
CA ARG A 149 -23.82 -17.06 -33.33
C ARG A 149 -23.15 -15.75 -33.72
N ALA A 150 -23.72 -14.63 -33.29
CA ALA A 150 -23.19 -13.28 -33.57
C ALA A 150 -21.73 -13.10 -33.15
N ARG A 151 -21.32 -13.76 -32.04
CA ARG A 151 -19.93 -13.73 -31.55
C ARG A 151 -18.95 -14.38 -32.53
N ASP A 152 -19.32 -15.53 -33.08
CA ASP A 152 -18.45 -16.29 -34.00
C ASP A 152 -18.33 -15.56 -35.34
N LEU A 153 -19.44 -14.95 -35.82
CA LEU A 153 -19.43 -14.12 -37.01
C LEU A 153 -18.53 -12.88 -36.83
N LYS A 154 -18.65 -12.20 -35.70
CA LYS A 154 -17.81 -11.04 -35.38
C LYS A 154 -16.34 -11.42 -35.26
N SER A 155 -16.04 -12.58 -34.65
CA SER A 155 -14.66 -13.08 -34.55
C SER A 155 -14.09 -13.42 -35.92
N ALA A 156 -14.90 -13.98 -36.84
CA ALA A 156 -14.48 -14.24 -38.20
C ALA A 156 -14.26 -12.94 -39.01
N ALA A 157 -15.16 -11.96 -38.88
CA ALA A 157 -15.02 -10.66 -39.56
C ALA A 157 -13.77 -9.91 -39.10
N ALA A 158 -13.40 -9.98 -37.83
CA ALA A 158 -12.23 -9.34 -37.26
C ALA A 158 -10.89 -9.80 -37.89
N LEU A 159 -10.85 -11.02 -38.48
CA LEU A 159 -9.66 -11.53 -39.17
C LEU A 159 -9.36 -10.80 -40.48
N PHE A 160 -10.34 -10.14 -41.06
CA PHE A 160 -10.25 -9.33 -42.28
C PHE A 160 -10.07 -7.86 -41.99
N GLU A 161 -10.16 -7.46 -40.71
CA GLU A 161 -10.02 -6.06 -40.30
C GLU A 161 -8.57 -5.61 -40.34
N THR A 162 -8.36 -4.43 -40.90
CA THR A 162 -7.10 -3.72 -40.88
C THR A 162 -7.26 -2.51 -39.97
N SER A 163 -6.81 -2.67 -38.72
CA SER A 163 -6.82 -1.65 -37.67
C SER A 163 -5.52 -1.70 -36.90
N VAL A 164 -5.17 -0.63 -36.20
CA VAL A 164 -4.09 -0.63 -35.19
C VAL A 164 -4.63 -0.67 -33.78
N LEU A 165 -5.93 -0.37 -33.60
CA LEU A 165 -6.53 -0.27 -32.28
C LEU A 165 -6.63 -1.64 -31.58
N ASN A 166 -6.19 -1.66 -30.33
CA ASN A 166 -6.24 -2.85 -29.44
C ASN A 166 -5.52 -4.10 -29.99
N GLN A 167 -4.70 -3.94 -31.04
CA GLN A 167 -3.83 -5.00 -31.55
C GLN A 167 -2.45 -4.93 -30.85
N ARG A 168 -1.85 -6.10 -30.64
CA ARG A 168 -0.52 -6.23 -30.03
C ARG A 168 0.53 -6.44 -31.12
N PHE A 169 1.56 -5.61 -31.13
CA PHE A 169 2.70 -5.71 -32.02
C PHE A 169 3.94 -5.97 -31.20
N ALA A 170 4.68 -7.01 -31.55
CA ALA A 170 5.90 -7.41 -30.83
C ALA A 170 7.05 -6.41 -30.97
N THR A 171 7.05 -5.61 -32.05
CA THR A 171 8.13 -4.64 -32.34
C THR A 171 7.55 -3.29 -32.77
N SER A 172 8.32 -2.21 -32.57
CA SER A 172 7.97 -0.87 -33.06
C SER A 172 7.88 -0.83 -34.59
N THR A 173 8.72 -1.58 -35.28
CA THR A 173 8.71 -1.69 -36.74
C THR A 173 7.43 -2.32 -37.28
N ALA A 174 6.89 -3.34 -36.59
CA ALA A 174 5.62 -3.97 -36.96
C ALA A 174 4.44 -3.00 -36.77
N LEU A 175 4.43 -2.21 -35.70
CA LEU A 175 3.42 -1.17 -35.50
C LEU A 175 3.59 -0.04 -36.52
N ALA A 176 4.83 0.42 -36.79
CA ALA A 176 5.10 1.47 -37.79
C ALA A 176 4.59 1.08 -39.18
N ALA A 177 4.88 -0.14 -39.64
CA ALA A 177 4.39 -0.65 -40.94
C ALA A 177 2.86 -0.72 -40.97
N ARG A 178 2.22 -1.08 -39.85
CA ARG A 178 0.75 -1.10 -39.77
C ARG A 178 0.16 0.33 -39.76
N LEU A 179 0.76 1.27 -39.05
CA LEU A 179 0.37 2.69 -39.08
C LEU A 179 0.47 3.26 -40.48
N GLU A 180 1.51 2.92 -41.23
CA GLU A 180 1.69 3.37 -42.62
C GLU A 180 0.58 2.82 -43.52
N THR A 181 0.10 1.60 -43.28
CA THR A 181 -1.03 1.00 -44.01
C THR A 181 -2.38 1.63 -43.65
N VAL A 182 -2.63 1.97 -42.39
CA VAL A 182 -3.93 2.47 -41.88
C VAL A 182 -4.03 3.99 -42.05
N ALA A 183 -2.94 4.71 -41.85
CA ALA A 183 -2.86 6.17 -41.89
C ALA A 183 -1.58 6.61 -42.64
N PRO A 184 -1.55 6.47 -44.00
CA PRO A 184 -0.37 6.79 -44.79
C PRO A 184 0.04 8.26 -44.68
N ASP A 185 -0.94 9.16 -44.57
CA ASP A 185 -0.73 10.62 -44.48
C ASP A 185 -0.36 11.11 -43.06
N LEU A 186 -0.14 10.21 -42.12
CA LEU A 186 0.21 10.59 -40.75
C LEU A 186 1.59 11.27 -40.71
N PRO A 187 1.69 12.46 -40.12
CA PRO A 187 2.98 13.18 -40.00
C PRO A 187 3.99 12.31 -39.22
N GLU A 188 5.28 12.41 -39.62
CA GLU A 188 6.34 11.61 -38.99
C GLU A 188 6.46 11.89 -37.49
N ALA A 189 6.28 13.15 -37.06
CA ALA A 189 6.27 13.53 -35.65
C ALA A 189 5.12 12.85 -34.87
N ALA A 190 3.90 12.82 -35.45
CA ALA A 190 2.76 12.16 -34.86
C ALA A 190 2.96 10.63 -34.78
N ARG A 191 3.54 10.04 -35.86
CA ARG A 191 3.89 8.60 -35.87
C ARG A 191 4.90 8.26 -34.79
N ALA A 192 5.97 9.04 -34.62
CA ALA A 192 6.98 8.84 -33.59
C ALA A 192 6.37 8.95 -32.19
N GLN A 193 5.49 9.93 -31.96
CA GLN A 193 4.78 10.12 -30.70
C GLN A 193 3.87 8.93 -30.35
N ILE A 194 3.14 8.39 -31.33
CA ILE A 194 2.30 7.20 -31.15
C ILE A 194 3.15 5.96 -30.88
N LEU A 195 4.23 5.74 -31.63
CA LEU A 195 5.15 4.62 -31.43
C LEU A 195 5.76 4.66 -30.04
N GLU A 196 6.20 5.83 -29.60
CA GLU A 196 6.77 5.99 -28.26
C GLU A 196 5.76 5.72 -27.18
N ALA A 197 4.55 6.25 -27.27
CA ALA A 197 3.52 6.14 -26.27
C ALA A 197 2.83 4.76 -26.24
N SER A 198 2.82 4.03 -27.37
CA SER A 198 2.18 2.72 -27.49
C SER A 198 2.96 1.56 -26.85
N TYR A 199 4.21 1.79 -26.45
CA TYR A 199 5.03 0.78 -25.80
C TYR A 199 4.47 0.42 -24.41
N THR A 200 4.13 -0.86 -24.19
CA THR A 200 3.53 -1.35 -22.94
C THR A 200 4.54 -1.91 -21.95
N GLY A 201 5.84 -1.91 -22.31
CA GLY A 201 6.91 -2.32 -21.38
C GLY A 201 7.22 -1.22 -20.39
N ALA A 202 7.60 -1.62 -19.18
CA ALA A 202 8.06 -0.69 -18.16
C ALA A 202 9.37 -0.02 -18.58
N ARG A 203 9.43 1.32 -18.48
CA ARG A 203 10.66 2.10 -18.67
C ARG A 203 11.20 2.54 -17.32
N PHE A 204 12.52 2.50 -17.16
CA PHE A 204 13.13 3.04 -15.95
C PHE A 204 13.05 4.57 -15.96
N THR A 205 12.58 5.13 -14.83
CA THR A 205 12.44 6.57 -14.64
C THR A 205 12.60 6.95 -13.17
N THR A 206 13.08 8.17 -12.92
CA THR A 206 13.07 8.80 -11.59
C THR A 206 11.95 9.82 -11.43
N GLU A 207 11.10 9.95 -12.45
CA GLU A 207 10.03 10.96 -12.51
C GLU A 207 9.03 10.81 -11.36
N ASN A 208 8.76 9.57 -10.89
CA ASN A 208 7.90 9.31 -9.75
C ASN A 208 8.39 10.09 -8.50
N PHE A 209 9.70 10.01 -8.21
CA PHE A 209 10.27 10.71 -7.05
C PHE A 209 10.30 12.22 -7.26
N ARG A 210 10.60 12.69 -8.49
CA ARG A 210 10.53 14.11 -8.81
C ARG A 210 9.12 14.66 -8.58
N ARG A 211 8.09 13.97 -9.06
CA ARG A 211 6.67 14.32 -8.83
C ARG A 211 6.34 14.38 -7.35
N LEU A 212 6.79 13.40 -6.54
CA LEU A 212 6.58 13.38 -5.08
C LEU A 212 7.18 14.60 -4.38
N VAL A 213 8.32 15.12 -4.85
CA VAL A 213 8.96 16.29 -4.23
C VAL A 213 8.33 17.60 -4.71
N THR A 214 7.89 17.68 -5.97
CA THR A 214 7.42 18.94 -6.59
C THR A 214 5.93 19.20 -6.40
N GLN A 215 5.12 18.19 -6.15
CA GLN A 215 3.67 18.34 -6.00
C GLN A 215 3.31 18.97 -4.64
N LYS A 216 2.50 20.02 -4.65
CA LYS A 216 2.01 20.70 -3.42
C LYS A 216 1.19 19.77 -2.52
N GLU A 217 0.48 18.81 -3.09
CA GLU A 217 -0.27 17.79 -2.36
C GLU A 217 0.61 16.95 -1.43
N THR A 218 1.85 16.71 -1.79
CA THR A 218 2.79 15.92 -0.97
C THR A 218 2.97 16.50 0.43
N ALA A 219 3.13 17.81 0.54
CA ALA A 219 3.26 18.47 1.84
C ALA A 219 2.01 18.27 2.71
N ARG A 220 0.81 18.29 2.11
CA ARG A 220 -0.44 18.01 2.81
C ARG A 220 -0.51 16.58 3.29
N LEU A 221 -0.16 15.61 2.42
CA LEU A 221 -0.14 14.18 2.79
C LEU A 221 0.82 13.91 3.94
N VAL A 222 2.00 14.51 3.92
CA VAL A 222 2.98 14.42 5.01
C VAL A 222 2.39 15.01 6.30
N GLY A 223 1.86 16.24 6.25
CA GLY A 223 1.23 16.90 7.40
C GLY A 223 0.06 16.08 7.99
N ASN A 224 -0.82 15.57 7.13
CA ASN A 224 -1.93 14.70 7.52
C ASN A 224 -1.44 13.41 8.19
N THR A 225 -0.39 12.79 7.66
CA THR A 225 0.20 11.58 8.23
C THR A 225 0.79 11.85 9.61
N PHE A 226 1.53 12.95 9.76
CA PHE A 226 2.05 13.36 11.07
C PHE A 226 0.96 13.65 12.09
N LEU A 227 -0.10 14.37 11.69
CA LEU A 227 -1.26 14.63 12.56
C LEU A 227 -1.92 13.33 13.00
N TYR A 228 -2.22 12.46 12.04
CA TYR A 228 -2.88 11.18 12.30
C TYR A 228 -2.06 10.28 13.23
N VAL A 229 -0.80 10.06 12.88
CA VAL A 229 0.11 9.22 13.68
C VAL A 229 0.33 9.84 15.05
N GLY A 230 0.69 11.12 15.12
CA GLY A 230 1.01 11.80 16.36
C GLY A 230 -0.16 11.86 17.33
N ALA A 231 -1.34 12.25 16.85
CA ALA A 231 -2.53 12.35 17.71
C ALA A 231 -3.04 10.97 18.16
N THR A 232 -3.15 10.00 17.23
CA THR A 232 -3.60 8.64 17.56
C THR A 232 -2.66 7.95 18.55
N LEU A 233 -1.35 8.08 18.31
CA LEU A 233 -0.31 7.50 19.15
C LEU A 233 -0.35 8.08 20.57
N SER A 234 -0.29 9.42 20.66
CA SER A 234 -0.14 10.11 21.95
C SER A 234 -1.41 10.04 22.80
N LEU A 235 -2.56 10.32 22.21
CA LEU A 235 -3.82 10.37 22.96
C LEU A 235 -4.35 8.99 23.32
N PHE A 236 -4.29 8.05 22.36
CA PHE A 236 -4.96 6.77 22.52
C PHE A 236 -3.99 5.61 22.78
N ASN A 237 -3.07 5.34 21.84
CA ASN A 237 -2.30 4.11 21.92
C ASN A 237 -1.39 4.06 23.16
N VAL A 238 -0.76 5.18 23.47
CA VAL A 238 0.09 5.33 24.66
C VAL A 238 -0.71 5.93 25.81
N GLY A 239 -1.35 7.09 25.62
CA GLY A 239 -2.01 7.84 26.68
C GLY A 239 -3.17 7.05 27.30
N LEU A 240 -4.20 6.76 26.49
CA LEU A 240 -5.37 6.02 26.96
C LEU A 240 -5.00 4.58 27.36
N GLY A 241 -4.13 3.90 26.57
CA GLY A 241 -3.68 2.55 26.88
C GLY A 241 -2.98 2.44 28.24
N LEU A 242 -2.08 3.39 28.56
CA LEU A 242 -1.40 3.45 29.84
C LEU A 242 -2.35 3.85 30.99
N PHE A 243 -3.22 4.82 30.75
CA PHE A 243 -4.24 5.23 31.72
C PHE A 243 -5.12 4.04 32.12
N LEU A 244 -5.66 3.32 31.14
CA LEU A 244 -6.48 2.14 31.39
C LEU A 244 -5.71 1.06 32.14
N ALA A 245 -4.48 0.78 31.75
CA ALA A 245 -3.63 -0.22 32.41
C ALA A 245 -3.41 0.13 33.90
N VAL A 246 -3.13 1.40 34.20
CA VAL A 246 -2.95 1.88 35.58
C VAL A 246 -4.25 1.79 36.37
N VAL A 247 -5.37 2.23 35.81
CA VAL A 247 -6.68 2.16 36.47
C VAL A 247 -7.04 0.70 36.79
N LEU A 248 -6.92 -0.20 35.81
CA LEU A 248 -7.24 -1.62 35.97
C LEU A 248 -6.28 -2.34 36.91
N PHE A 249 -5.04 -1.85 37.08
CA PHE A 249 -4.07 -2.37 38.04
C PHE A 249 -4.53 -2.20 39.49
N TYR A 250 -5.20 -1.06 39.80
CA TYR A 250 -5.71 -0.78 41.14
C TYR A 250 -7.16 -1.29 41.38
N MET A 251 -7.81 -1.81 40.35
CA MET A 251 -9.17 -2.36 40.47
C MET A 251 -9.19 -3.81 41.06
N PRO A 252 -10.31 -4.23 41.64
CA PRO A 252 -10.51 -5.63 42.03
C PRO A 252 -10.35 -6.58 40.86
N LYS A 253 -9.72 -7.75 41.08
CA LYS A 253 -9.34 -8.70 40.01
C LYS A 253 -10.50 -9.06 39.04
N GLY A 254 -11.71 -9.29 39.55
CA GLY A 254 -12.87 -9.64 38.73
C GLY A 254 -13.29 -8.50 37.79
N ALA A 255 -13.41 -7.28 38.32
CA ALA A 255 -13.73 -6.10 37.53
C ALA A 255 -12.61 -5.76 36.49
N SER A 256 -11.34 -5.82 36.93
CA SER A 256 -10.19 -5.64 36.04
C SER A 256 -10.20 -6.62 34.88
N ALA A 257 -10.51 -7.91 35.13
CA ALA A 257 -10.60 -8.91 34.07
C ALA A 257 -11.73 -8.62 33.09
N LEU A 258 -12.93 -8.27 33.59
CA LEU A 258 -14.08 -7.92 32.75
C LEU A 258 -13.76 -6.73 31.84
N PHE A 259 -13.30 -5.61 32.41
CA PHE A 259 -12.98 -4.41 31.63
C PHE A 259 -11.82 -4.64 30.65
N SER A 260 -10.79 -5.42 31.01
CA SER A 260 -9.73 -5.79 30.09
C SER A 260 -10.27 -6.56 28.88
N THR A 261 -11.21 -7.48 29.10
CA THR A 261 -11.85 -8.27 28.04
C THR A 261 -12.69 -7.38 27.12
N LEU A 262 -13.48 -6.46 27.70
CA LEU A 262 -14.29 -5.52 26.90
C LEU A 262 -13.42 -4.61 26.01
N TRP A 263 -12.29 -4.12 26.53
CA TRP A 263 -11.36 -3.30 25.76
C TRP A 263 -10.61 -4.05 24.66
N LEU A 264 -10.66 -5.39 24.62
CA LEU A 264 -10.15 -6.18 23.51
C LEU A 264 -11.08 -6.21 22.30
N LEU A 265 -12.39 -5.97 22.47
CA LEU A 265 -13.38 -6.07 21.41
C LEU A 265 -13.04 -5.25 20.16
N PRO A 266 -12.63 -3.98 20.25
CA PRO A 266 -12.24 -3.21 19.05
C PRO A 266 -11.13 -3.87 18.23
N ARG A 267 -10.19 -4.53 18.90
CA ARG A 267 -9.03 -5.16 18.27
C ARG A 267 -9.34 -6.49 17.62
N ILE A 268 -10.22 -7.28 18.18
CA ILE A 268 -10.60 -8.60 17.64
C ILE A 268 -11.72 -8.52 16.61
N THR A 269 -12.42 -7.38 16.53
CA THR A 269 -13.48 -7.15 15.55
C THR A 269 -12.85 -6.98 14.15
N PRO A 270 -13.35 -7.70 13.11
CA PRO A 270 -12.88 -7.50 11.74
C PRO A 270 -12.98 -6.02 11.33
N VAL A 271 -11.94 -5.51 10.65
CA VAL A 271 -11.82 -4.08 10.34
C VAL A 271 -13.01 -3.53 9.55
N VAL A 272 -13.56 -4.31 8.62
CA VAL A 272 -14.74 -3.91 7.82
C VAL A 272 -15.97 -3.74 8.72
N LEU A 273 -16.24 -4.72 9.60
CA LEU A 273 -17.37 -4.67 10.52
C LEU A 273 -17.21 -3.47 11.48
N TYR A 274 -16.02 -3.28 12.02
CA TYR A 274 -15.71 -2.16 12.90
C TYR A 274 -15.92 -0.80 12.21
N ALA A 275 -15.49 -0.66 10.96
CA ALA A 275 -15.72 0.53 10.16
C ALA A 275 -17.21 0.79 9.89
N VAL A 276 -17.99 -0.27 9.59
CA VAL A 276 -19.45 -0.16 9.41
C VAL A 276 -20.14 0.28 10.71
N MET A 277 -19.75 -0.30 11.85
CA MET A 277 -20.29 0.12 13.16
C MET A 277 -20.03 1.61 13.43
N TRP A 278 -18.81 2.10 13.15
CA TRP A 278 -18.50 3.52 13.30
C TRP A 278 -19.24 4.41 12.30
N LYS A 279 -19.47 3.94 11.06
CA LYS A 279 -20.35 4.64 10.11
C LYS A 279 -21.77 4.81 10.69
N TRP A 280 -22.37 3.74 11.17
CA TRP A 280 -23.70 3.76 11.76
C TRP A 280 -23.76 4.62 13.04
N PHE A 281 -22.65 4.66 13.78
CA PHE A 281 -22.56 5.49 14.97
C PHE A 281 -22.49 6.98 14.66
N THR A 282 -21.76 7.39 13.59
CA THR A 282 -21.38 8.81 13.33
C THR A 282 -22.01 9.43 12.09
N TRP A 283 -22.63 8.61 11.20
CA TRP A 283 -23.26 9.10 9.97
C TRP A 283 -24.52 9.90 10.26
N GLU A 284 -24.97 10.68 9.29
CA GLU A 284 -26.26 11.40 9.32
C GLU A 284 -27.42 10.41 9.58
N GLY A 285 -28.24 10.67 10.60
CA GLY A 285 -29.26 9.74 11.08
C GLY A 285 -28.73 8.55 11.90
N GLY A 286 -27.42 8.53 12.22
CA GLY A 286 -26.84 7.54 13.12
C GLY A 286 -27.06 7.86 14.60
N PHE A 287 -26.53 6.98 15.47
CA PHE A 287 -26.76 7.09 16.91
C PHE A 287 -26.24 8.42 17.52
N LEU A 288 -25.02 8.85 17.15
CA LEU A 288 -24.42 10.06 17.71
C LEU A 288 -25.13 11.35 17.28
N PRO A 289 -25.50 11.56 15.99
CA PRO A 289 -26.33 12.69 15.58
C PRO A 289 -27.70 12.76 16.28
N ILE A 290 -28.39 11.62 16.42
CA ILE A 290 -29.70 11.56 17.11
C ILE A 290 -29.53 11.92 18.58
N LEU A 291 -28.51 11.38 19.25
CA LEU A 291 -28.21 11.72 20.65
C LEU A 291 -27.87 13.22 20.82
N ALA A 292 -27.07 13.77 19.88
CA ALA A 292 -26.74 15.20 19.89
C ALA A 292 -28.01 16.07 19.78
N GLU A 293 -28.93 15.73 18.87
CA GLU A 293 -30.21 16.44 18.71
C GLU A 293 -31.06 16.40 19.99
N GLN A 294 -31.16 15.23 20.64
CA GLN A 294 -31.88 15.08 21.92
C GLN A 294 -31.26 15.91 23.05
N LEU A 295 -29.94 16.15 23.00
CA LEU A 295 -29.22 16.98 23.96
C LEU A 295 -29.17 18.46 23.57
N GLY A 296 -29.86 18.89 22.50
CA GLY A 296 -29.82 20.26 21.98
C GLY A 296 -28.50 20.67 21.36
N LEU A 297 -27.65 19.69 20.97
CA LEU A 297 -26.38 19.94 20.31
C LEU A 297 -26.55 19.87 18.79
N PRO A 298 -25.61 20.45 18.01
CA PRO A 298 -25.67 20.39 16.55
C PRO A 298 -25.64 18.96 16.04
N SER A 299 -26.65 18.58 15.27
CA SER A 299 -26.76 17.24 14.62
C SER A 299 -26.29 17.35 13.18
N PHE A 300 -25.27 16.59 12.83
CA PHE A 300 -24.71 16.50 11.48
C PHE A 300 -23.90 15.21 11.31
N ASN A 301 -23.43 14.96 10.10
CA ASN A 301 -22.56 13.85 9.83
C ASN A 301 -21.16 14.08 10.45
N TYR A 302 -20.89 13.49 11.62
CA TYR A 302 -19.62 13.65 12.33
C TYR A 302 -18.43 13.05 11.58
N MET A 303 -18.66 12.12 10.65
CA MET A 303 -17.60 11.50 9.85
C MET A 303 -17.16 12.39 8.67
N LYS A 304 -18.06 13.16 8.06
CA LYS A 304 -17.79 13.94 6.83
C LYS A 304 -18.29 15.39 6.86
N GLY A 305 -19.01 15.80 7.89
CA GLY A 305 -19.64 17.12 7.95
C GLY A 305 -18.64 18.25 8.13
N SER A 306 -17.54 18.04 8.81
CA SER A 306 -16.46 19.01 8.93
C SER A 306 -15.08 18.34 8.97
N VAL A 307 -14.03 19.12 8.68
CA VAL A 307 -12.64 18.62 8.74
C VAL A 307 -12.28 18.18 10.16
N VAL A 308 -12.67 18.97 11.16
CA VAL A 308 -12.34 18.70 12.58
C VAL A 308 -13.01 17.42 13.06
N THR A 309 -14.31 17.26 12.79
CA THR A 309 -15.04 16.05 13.22
C THR A 309 -14.60 14.81 12.47
N ALA A 310 -14.25 14.94 11.19
CA ALA A 310 -13.68 13.83 10.41
C ALA A 310 -12.36 13.35 11.03
N TRP A 311 -11.45 14.26 11.38
CA TRP A 311 -10.20 13.92 12.06
C TRP A 311 -10.45 13.31 13.45
N ALA A 312 -11.33 13.91 14.25
CA ALA A 312 -11.68 13.39 15.57
C ALA A 312 -12.23 11.95 15.46
N THR A 313 -13.13 11.70 14.51
CA THR A 313 -13.68 10.36 14.25
C THR A 313 -12.59 9.37 13.85
N MET A 314 -11.70 9.73 12.93
CA MET A 314 -10.63 8.84 12.46
C MET A 314 -9.61 8.52 13.55
N ILE A 315 -9.18 9.55 14.31
CA ILE A 315 -8.22 9.39 15.40
C ILE A 315 -8.83 8.52 16.50
N THR A 316 -10.09 8.74 16.87
CA THR A 316 -10.78 7.98 17.92
C THR A 316 -11.03 6.54 17.48
N LEU A 317 -11.50 6.33 16.25
CA LEU A 317 -11.77 5.00 15.70
C LEU A 317 -10.52 4.12 15.75
N ASN A 318 -9.41 4.59 15.19
CA ASN A 318 -8.17 3.82 15.22
C ASN A 318 -7.50 3.82 16.59
N GLY A 319 -7.71 4.89 17.34
CA GLY A 319 -7.20 5.05 18.69
C GLY A 319 -7.70 3.98 19.65
N PHE A 320 -8.97 3.60 19.60
CA PHE A 320 -9.51 2.53 20.46
C PHE A 320 -8.87 1.16 20.14
N ILE A 321 -8.62 0.88 18.86
CA ILE A 321 -7.88 -0.34 18.46
C ILE A 321 -6.46 -0.30 19.04
N GLY A 322 -5.78 0.83 18.92
CA GLY A 322 -4.41 1.02 19.42
C GLY A 322 -4.31 1.02 20.94
N ALA A 323 -5.27 1.65 21.63
CA ALA A 323 -5.35 1.65 23.10
C ALA A 323 -5.49 0.24 23.69
N SER A 324 -6.23 -0.65 23.01
CA SER A 324 -6.34 -2.06 23.40
C SER A 324 -4.98 -2.76 23.41
N PHE A 325 -4.13 -2.49 22.42
CA PHE A 325 -2.77 -3.01 22.37
C PHE A 325 -1.89 -2.46 23.49
N GLY A 326 -1.95 -1.13 23.70
CA GLY A 326 -1.27 -0.48 24.81
C GLY A 326 -1.67 -1.06 26.14
N LEU A 327 -2.98 -1.23 26.37
CA LEU A 327 -3.53 -1.81 27.59
C LEU A 327 -2.94 -3.21 27.90
N ILE A 328 -2.89 -4.11 26.91
CA ILE A 328 -2.34 -5.46 27.08
C ILE A 328 -0.88 -5.40 27.52
N LEU A 329 -0.07 -4.67 26.78
CA LEU A 329 1.38 -4.60 27.02
C LEU A 329 1.71 -3.87 28.32
N PHE A 330 1.04 -2.77 28.61
CA PHE A 330 1.26 -2.02 29.85
C PHE A 330 0.76 -2.80 31.07
N SER A 331 -0.36 -3.52 30.96
CA SER A 331 -0.85 -4.37 32.05
C SER A 331 0.13 -5.51 32.36
N GLY A 332 0.72 -6.11 31.32
CA GLY A 332 1.79 -7.12 31.50
C GLY A 332 3.02 -6.55 32.21
N ALA A 333 3.47 -5.39 31.79
CA ALA A 333 4.61 -4.70 32.36
C ALA A 333 4.36 -4.24 33.82
N LEU A 334 3.16 -3.74 34.11
CA LEU A 334 2.78 -3.35 35.49
C LEU A 334 2.81 -4.53 36.46
N ARG A 335 2.40 -5.71 36.01
CA ARG A 335 2.45 -6.94 36.85
C ARG A 335 3.88 -7.43 37.12
N ALA A 336 4.86 -7.00 36.31
CA ALA A 336 6.26 -7.34 36.53
C ALA A 336 6.94 -6.45 37.58
N ILE A 337 6.30 -5.35 38.01
CA ILE A 337 6.81 -4.50 39.08
C ILE A 337 6.73 -5.24 40.41
N PRO A 338 7.84 -5.36 41.19
CA PRO A 338 7.79 -6.02 42.50
C PRO A 338 6.79 -5.35 43.43
N VAL A 339 5.79 -6.11 43.91
CA VAL A 339 4.71 -5.57 44.74
C VAL A 339 5.23 -5.02 46.09
N GLN A 340 6.40 -5.51 46.54
CA GLN A 340 7.07 -5.04 47.75
C GLN A 340 7.41 -3.55 47.70
N GLN A 341 7.75 -3.02 46.52
CA GLN A 341 8.03 -1.59 46.34
C GLN A 341 6.75 -0.76 46.56
N LEU A 342 5.60 -1.26 46.14
CA LEU A 342 4.32 -0.60 46.35
C LEU A 342 3.90 -0.62 47.79
N TRP A 343 4.04 -1.80 48.49
CA TRP A 343 3.74 -1.92 49.89
C TRP A 343 4.65 -1.04 50.76
N ALA A 344 5.96 -1.01 50.48
CA ALA A 344 6.87 -0.12 51.18
C ALA A 344 6.44 1.33 51.07
N SER A 345 6.08 1.77 49.84
CA SER A 345 5.60 3.13 49.63
C SER A 345 4.26 3.45 50.35
N GLU A 346 3.41 2.45 50.54
CA GLU A 346 2.17 2.63 51.31
C GLU A 346 2.46 2.80 52.82
N VAL A 347 3.46 2.10 53.33
CA VAL A 347 3.94 2.27 54.74
C VAL A 347 4.55 3.68 54.90
N ASP A 348 5.24 4.20 53.88
CA ASP A 348 5.77 5.57 53.86
C ASP A 348 4.68 6.65 53.62
N GLY A 349 3.40 6.28 53.53
CA GLY A 349 2.27 7.20 53.37
C GLY A 349 2.11 7.74 51.96
N ALA A 350 2.67 7.11 50.95
CA ALA A 350 2.53 7.56 49.56
C ALA A 350 1.10 7.36 49.03
N THR A 351 0.52 8.38 48.44
CA THR A 351 -0.77 8.32 47.74
C THR A 351 -0.64 7.51 46.44
N ARG A 352 -1.75 6.98 45.91
CA ARG A 352 -1.78 6.26 44.61
C ARG A 352 -1.14 7.08 43.49
N TRP A 353 -1.40 8.39 43.43
CA TRP A 353 -0.79 9.28 42.45
C TRP A 353 0.73 9.38 42.59
N GLN A 354 1.21 9.41 43.85
CA GLN A 354 2.65 9.40 44.12
C GLN A 354 3.30 8.05 43.71
N GLN A 355 2.63 6.93 43.97
CA GLN A 355 3.06 5.62 43.48
C GLN A 355 3.17 5.60 41.96
N VAL A 356 2.13 6.05 41.25
CA VAL A 356 2.13 6.12 39.79
C VAL A 356 3.29 6.95 39.26
N ARG A 357 3.45 8.18 39.79
CA ARG A 357 4.45 9.13 39.26
C ARG A 357 5.88 8.75 39.61
N ARG A 358 6.14 8.23 40.82
CA ARG A 358 7.50 8.02 41.34
C ARG A 358 8.01 6.57 41.22
N ILE A 359 7.12 5.59 41.16
CA ILE A 359 7.47 4.16 41.12
C ILE A 359 7.09 3.55 39.78
N ILE A 360 5.83 3.68 39.37
CA ILE A 360 5.30 3.00 38.18
C ILE A 360 5.83 3.62 36.89
N LEU A 361 5.59 4.92 36.64
CA LEU A 361 5.99 5.58 35.39
C LEU A 361 7.49 5.46 35.08
N PRO A 362 8.42 5.61 36.03
CA PRO A 362 9.85 5.40 35.74
C PRO A 362 10.18 3.98 35.29
N GLN A 363 9.51 2.96 35.85
CA GLN A 363 9.71 1.55 35.47
C GLN A 363 9.00 1.19 34.16
N MET A 364 7.93 1.92 33.79
CA MET A 364 7.21 1.76 32.54
C MET A 364 7.92 2.39 31.33
N ARG A 365 9.06 3.04 31.50
CA ARG A 365 9.78 3.73 30.44
C ARG A 365 10.03 2.84 29.21
N TRP A 366 10.48 1.62 29.41
CA TRP A 366 10.75 0.67 28.34
C TRP A 366 9.49 0.17 27.63
N PRO A 367 8.46 -0.31 28.35
CA PRO A 367 7.18 -0.65 27.73
C PRO A 367 6.56 0.49 26.92
N ILE A 368 6.60 1.72 27.45
CA ILE A 368 6.10 2.91 26.75
C ILE A 368 6.86 3.13 25.44
N LEU A 369 8.19 3.11 25.46
CA LEU A 369 9.00 3.26 24.27
C LEU A 369 8.71 2.14 23.25
N PHE A 370 8.58 0.88 23.70
CA PHE A 370 8.26 -0.24 22.81
C PHE A 370 6.90 -0.05 22.12
N VAL A 371 5.85 0.28 22.88
CA VAL A 371 4.52 0.55 22.32
C VAL A 371 4.58 1.72 21.35
N THR A 372 5.29 2.78 21.71
CA THR A 372 5.48 3.96 20.84
C THR A 372 6.12 3.57 19.52
N ALA A 373 7.22 2.83 19.54
CA ALA A 373 7.92 2.42 18.32
C ALA A 373 7.05 1.52 17.43
N TYR A 374 6.48 0.46 18.01
CA TYR A 374 5.65 -0.50 17.29
C TYR A 374 4.42 0.18 16.67
N GLN A 375 3.71 0.98 17.45
CA GLN A 375 2.49 1.64 17.00
C GLN A 375 2.76 2.76 16.02
N THR A 376 3.89 3.46 16.11
CA THR A 376 4.29 4.45 15.07
C THR A 376 4.41 3.78 13.71
N LEU A 377 5.13 2.65 13.63
CA LEU A 377 5.31 1.93 12.37
C LEU A 377 3.99 1.34 11.84
N SER A 378 3.15 0.83 12.73
CA SER A 378 1.81 0.34 12.40
C SER A 378 0.90 1.44 11.84
N LEU A 379 0.89 2.62 12.48
CA LEU A 379 0.06 3.76 12.05
C LEU A 379 0.54 4.39 10.74
N LEU A 380 1.85 4.40 10.48
CA LEU A 380 2.41 4.89 9.21
C LEU A 380 1.88 4.12 8.00
N SER A 381 1.63 2.83 8.13
CA SER A 381 1.08 1.96 7.08
C SER A 381 -0.45 1.80 7.14
N SER A 382 -1.11 2.41 8.14
CA SER A 382 -2.55 2.28 8.34
C SER A 382 -3.34 3.15 7.34
N TYR A 383 -4.14 2.51 6.51
CA TYR A 383 -5.04 3.18 5.54
C TYR A 383 -6.45 2.60 5.53
N GLU A 384 -6.63 1.33 5.91
CA GLU A 384 -7.87 0.59 5.75
C GLU A 384 -9.06 1.26 6.47
N GLN A 385 -8.85 1.69 7.72
CA GLN A 385 -9.88 2.34 8.52
C GLN A 385 -10.34 3.66 7.88
N ILE A 386 -9.39 4.45 7.36
CA ILE A 386 -9.69 5.72 6.68
C ILE A 386 -10.39 5.45 5.34
N TRP A 387 -9.91 4.47 4.59
CA TRP A 387 -10.50 4.09 3.31
C TRP A 387 -11.94 3.61 3.46
N LEU A 388 -12.20 2.70 4.40
CA LEU A 388 -13.51 2.11 4.64
C LEU A 388 -14.53 3.10 5.23
N THR A 389 -14.10 4.20 5.82
CA THR A 389 -14.95 5.18 6.48
C THR A 389 -15.07 6.48 5.68
N THR A 390 -14.14 7.42 5.84
CA THR A 390 -14.17 8.71 5.15
C THR A 390 -13.72 8.64 3.70
N ASN A 391 -12.98 7.61 3.32
CA ASN A 391 -12.26 7.52 2.05
C ASN A 391 -11.35 8.73 1.80
N GLY A 392 -10.79 9.32 2.88
CA GLY A 392 -9.95 10.50 2.85
C GLY A 392 -10.70 11.85 2.83
N GLY A 393 -12.06 11.82 2.94
CA GLY A 393 -12.90 13.00 2.93
C GLY A 393 -13.06 13.71 4.30
N PRO A 394 -13.72 14.89 4.32
CA PRO A 394 -14.32 15.62 3.19
C PRO A 394 -13.26 16.14 2.20
N GLY A 395 -13.56 16.10 0.91
CA GLY A 395 -12.57 16.36 -0.12
C GLY A 395 -11.38 15.39 -0.04
N ARG A 396 -10.18 15.88 0.27
CA ARG A 396 -8.95 15.07 0.51
C ARG A 396 -8.31 15.38 1.88
N THR A 397 -9.05 15.95 2.81
CA THR A 397 -8.52 16.52 4.06
C THR A 397 -8.04 15.48 5.06
N THR A 398 -8.62 14.26 5.04
CA THR A 398 -8.15 13.14 5.90
C THR A 398 -7.35 12.09 5.14
N THR A 399 -6.91 12.40 3.93
CA THR A 399 -6.04 11.50 3.16
C THR A 399 -4.63 11.52 3.77
N VAL A 400 -4.16 10.35 4.19
CA VAL A 400 -2.79 10.12 4.66
C VAL A 400 -1.96 9.49 3.55
N TRP A 401 -0.63 9.48 3.72
CA TRP A 401 0.30 8.95 2.73
C TRP A 401 0.00 7.51 2.30
N ALA A 402 -0.23 6.62 3.26
CA ALA A 402 -0.52 5.21 2.97
C ALA A 402 -1.81 5.03 2.17
N LEU A 403 -2.86 5.84 2.45
CA LEU A 403 -4.10 5.82 1.69
C LEU A 403 -3.90 6.32 0.26
N GLU A 404 -3.10 7.36 0.06
CA GLU A 404 -2.82 7.88 -1.27
C GLU A 404 -2.01 6.87 -2.09
N ALA A 405 -0.99 6.23 -1.51
CA ALA A 405 -0.24 5.17 -2.16
C ALA A 405 -1.15 4.00 -2.61
N PHE A 406 -2.07 3.58 -1.74
CA PHE A 406 -3.06 2.56 -2.06
C PHE A 406 -3.99 2.99 -3.20
N LYS A 407 -4.50 4.22 -3.17
CA LYS A 407 -5.39 4.74 -4.22
C LYS A 407 -4.69 4.86 -5.56
N THR A 408 -3.47 5.35 -5.56
CA THR A 408 -2.67 5.53 -6.78
C THR A 408 -2.37 4.19 -7.44
N ALA A 409 -2.03 3.16 -6.66
CA ALA A 409 -1.65 1.86 -7.18
C ALA A 409 -2.83 0.92 -7.48
N LEU A 410 -3.90 0.93 -6.65
CA LEU A 410 -4.85 -0.18 -6.61
C LEU A 410 -6.34 0.23 -6.65
N SER A 411 -6.68 1.50 -6.44
CA SER A 411 -8.07 1.90 -6.25
C SER A 411 -8.49 3.17 -7.00
N ASN A 412 -7.86 3.44 -8.14
CA ASN A 412 -8.25 4.57 -8.98
C ASN A 412 -9.36 4.15 -9.96
N TYR A 413 -10.61 4.53 -9.66
CA TYR A 413 -11.78 4.18 -10.48
C TYR A 413 -11.95 5.04 -11.74
N THR A 414 -11.21 6.15 -11.86
CA THR A 414 -11.42 7.15 -12.93
C THR A 414 -10.46 6.99 -14.09
N GLY A 415 -9.54 6.01 -14.07
CA GLY A 415 -8.60 5.89 -15.17
C GLY A 415 -7.45 4.93 -14.90
N ASN A 416 -6.27 5.45 -15.04
CA ASN A 416 -5.03 4.72 -15.06
C ASN A 416 -4.48 4.47 -13.64
N LEU A 417 -4.29 3.19 -13.26
CA LEU A 417 -3.57 2.84 -12.03
C LEU A 417 -2.08 3.05 -12.25
N GLU A 418 -1.47 3.92 -11.46
CA GLU A 418 -0.04 4.23 -11.54
C GLU A 418 0.75 3.34 -10.57
N TYR A 419 1.05 2.10 -10.98
CA TYR A 419 1.77 1.13 -10.13
C TYR A 419 3.17 1.60 -9.73
N GLY A 420 3.93 2.21 -10.67
CA GLY A 420 5.25 2.76 -10.42
C GLY A 420 5.23 3.89 -9.40
N MET A 421 4.26 4.81 -9.52
CA MET A 421 4.08 5.91 -8.56
C MET A 421 3.66 5.42 -7.18
N GLY A 422 2.68 4.49 -7.11
CA GLY A 422 2.28 3.87 -5.84
C GLY A 422 3.43 3.10 -5.18
N ALA A 423 4.25 2.39 -5.97
CA ALA A 423 5.45 1.72 -5.47
C ALA A 423 6.50 2.72 -4.95
N ALA A 424 6.69 3.87 -5.62
CA ALA A 424 7.58 4.93 -5.13
C ALA A 424 7.10 5.51 -3.80
N MET A 425 5.79 5.73 -3.65
CA MET A 425 5.20 6.18 -2.36
C MET A 425 5.38 5.13 -1.26
N ALA A 426 5.20 3.84 -1.57
CA ALA A 426 5.43 2.75 -0.62
C ALA A 426 6.92 2.67 -0.22
N LEU A 427 7.84 2.82 -1.16
CA LEU A 427 9.28 2.82 -0.89
C LEU A 427 9.68 3.97 0.05
N VAL A 428 9.10 5.16 -0.12
CA VAL A 428 9.31 6.28 0.80
C VAL A 428 8.88 5.90 2.23
N LEU A 429 7.72 5.25 2.40
CA LEU A 429 7.28 4.76 3.73
C LEU A 429 8.24 3.73 4.32
N VAL A 430 8.78 2.82 3.50
CA VAL A 430 9.79 1.85 3.95
C VAL A 430 11.04 2.56 4.44
N VAL A 431 11.54 3.55 3.70
CA VAL A 431 12.72 4.34 4.09
C VAL A 431 12.46 5.11 5.40
N VAL A 432 11.30 5.79 5.50
CA VAL A 432 10.90 6.51 6.72
C VAL A 432 10.79 5.53 7.90
N GLY A 433 10.17 4.37 7.70
CA GLY A 433 10.04 3.32 8.71
C GLY A 433 11.41 2.79 9.19
N LEU A 434 12.35 2.58 8.26
CA LEU A 434 13.72 2.17 8.60
C LEU A 434 14.45 3.25 9.40
N VAL A 435 14.36 4.51 8.99
CA VAL A 435 14.97 5.63 9.73
C VAL A 435 14.40 5.73 11.15
N LEU A 436 13.09 5.68 11.29
CA LEU A 436 12.43 5.70 12.60
C LEU A 436 12.82 4.47 13.43
N SER A 437 12.90 3.28 12.85
CA SER A 437 13.35 2.07 13.55
C SER A 437 14.78 2.24 14.08
N LEU A 438 15.69 2.81 13.29
CA LEU A 438 17.06 3.08 13.73
C LEU A 438 17.11 4.12 14.85
N ILE A 439 16.29 5.17 14.78
CA ILE A 439 16.15 6.18 15.84
C ILE A 439 15.64 5.49 17.11
N TYR A 440 14.61 4.68 17.03
CA TYR A 440 14.08 3.95 18.18
C TYR A 440 15.10 2.97 18.77
N LEU A 441 15.81 2.20 17.96
CA LEU A 441 16.88 1.31 18.45
C LEU A 441 17.98 2.06 19.23
N ARG A 442 18.32 3.27 18.79
CA ARG A 442 19.27 4.14 19.54
C ARG A 442 18.67 4.66 20.84
N LEU A 443 17.41 5.14 20.81
CA LEU A 443 16.71 5.64 22.00
C LEU A 443 16.53 4.55 23.06
N PHE A 444 16.30 3.32 22.63
CA PHE A 444 16.15 2.14 23.50
C PHE A 444 17.47 1.66 24.10
N LYS A 445 18.63 2.15 23.64
CA LYS A 445 19.93 1.60 24.02
C LYS A 445 19.93 0.06 23.94
N PHE A 446 19.44 -0.46 22.83
CA PHE A 446 19.19 -1.89 22.60
C PHE A 446 20.39 -2.78 22.96
N ASN A 447 21.61 -2.26 22.80
CA ASN A 447 22.85 -2.94 23.18
C ASN A 447 22.94 -3.24 24.69
N GLU A 448 22.28 -2.45 25.54
CA GLU A 448 22.23 -2.69 27.00
C GLU A 448 21.22 -3.80 27.35
N LEU A 449 20.15 -3.95 26.54
CA LEU A 449 19.12 -5.00 26.73
C LEU A 449 19.59 -6.38 26.30
N VAL A 450 20.42 -6.47 25.25
CA VAL A 450 20.96 -7.74 24.72
C VAL A 450 22.29 -8.10 25.40
N GLY A 451 22.88 -7.18 26.17
CA GLY A 451 24.06 -7.43 26.97
C GLY A 451 23.81 -8.50 28.01
N ARG A 452 24.77 -9.42 28.21
CA ARG A 452 24.70 -10.42 29.29
C ARG A 452 24.46 -9.71 30.62
N PRO A 453 23.56 -10.22 31.48
CA PRO A 453 23.39 -9.67 32.81
C PRO A 453 24.79 -9.65 33.49
N LYS A 454 25.18 -8.49 33.97
CA LYS A 454 26.36 -8.38 34.84
C LYS A 454 25.96 -9.02 36.17
N ILE A 455 26.14 -10.33 36.28
CA ILE A 455 26.12 -11.00 37.56
C ILE A 455 27.49 -10.67 38.17
N GLU A 456 27.53 -9.68 39.04
CA GLU A 456 28.63 -9.53 39.99
C GLU A 456 28.50 -10.67 40.98
N ILE A 457 29.37 -11.70 40.85
CA ILE A 457 29.57 -12.76 41.82
C ILE A 457 30.55 -12.22 42.86
#